data_4c76f0f7e11f64a810295a718b3cb7d6
#
_entry.id   4c76f0f7e11f64a810295a718b3cb7d6
#
_cell.length_a   1.000
_cell.length_b   1.000
_cell.length_c   1.000
_cell.angle_alpha   90.00
_cell.angle_beta   90.00
_cell.angle_gamma   90.00
#
_symmetry.space_group_name_H-M   'P 1'
#
loop_
_entity.id
_entity.type
_entity.pdbx_description
1 polymer ?
#
loop_
_entity_poly.entity_id
_entity_poly.type
_entity_poly.pdbx_seq_one_letter_code
_entity_poly.pdbx_strand_id
1 'polypeptide(L)'
;MKYLELDRKIKDRECFLNLLKEDAPSQFHIVSFVNPFSYIELLKSPALIDGVDSFFADGALLRTFHNLFYPSNKVERLSFDFSSIAHDVFNWCQDKNKKVALIGGEASEITVAVHNIKKLYPALNIAYSHDGYVKDKKICKEVKNNVINSKNPNDQ
;
A
#
# COMPACT_ATOMS: atom_id res chain seq x y z
N MET A 1 22.85 6.18 -10.64
CA MET A 1 22.19 7.48 -10.40
C MET A 1 20.84 7.19 -9.76
N LYS A 2 20.68 7.50 -8.46
CA LYS A 2 19.54 7.07 -7.60
C LYS A 2 18.17 7.62 -8.03
N TYR A 3 18.15 8.82 -8.64
CA TYR A 3 16.92 9.43 -9.17
C TYR A 3 16.25 8.56 -10.23
N LEU A 4 17.04 8.04 -11.16
CA LEU A 4 16.51 7.22 -12.26
C LEU A 4 15.91 5.90 -11.78
N GLU A 5 16.37 5.37 -10.64
CA GLU A 5 15.84 4.13 -10.09
C GLU A 5 14.46 4.33 -9.46
N LEU A 6 14.30 5.35 -8.61
CA LEU A 6 13.01 5.71 -8.04
C LEU A 6 11.99 6.04 -9.14
N ASP A 7 12.39 6.87 -10.12
CA ASP A 7 11.50 7.27 -11.22
C ASP A 7 11.05 6.08 -12.07
N ARG A 8 11.91 5.09 -12.31
CA ARG A 8 11.54 3.86 -13.03
C ARG A 8 10.53 2.99 -12.28
N LYS A 9 10.51 3.07 -10.95
CA LYS A 9 9.58 2.35 -10.09
C LYS A 9 8.26 3.11 -9.87
N ILE A 10 8.16 4.37 -10.29
CA ILE A 10 6.87 5.09 -10.31
C ILE A 10 6.03 4.55 -11.47
N LYS A 11 4.87 4.00 -11.13
CA LYS A 11 3.95 3.32 -12.05
C LYS A 11 2.61 4.05 -12.14
N ASP A 12 1.87 3.74 -13.19
CA ASP A 12 0.53 4.24 -13.43
C ASP A 12 -0.55 3.41 -12.72
N ARG A 13 -1.80 3.87 -12.82
CA ARG A 13 -2.97 3.19 -12.25
C ARG A 13 -3.20 1.81 -12.85
N GLU A 14 -2.93 1.64 -14.15
CA GLU A 14 -3.14 0.36 -14.82
C GLU A 14 -2.24 -0.72 -14.24
N CYS A 15 -0.97 -0.38 -13.98
CA CYS A 15 -0.05 -1.28 -13.28
C CYS A 15 -0.60 -1.71 -11.91
N PHE A 16 -1.15 -0.78 -11.11
CA PHE A 16 -1.76 -1.11 -9.83
C PHE A 16 -2.97 -2.04 -9.98
N LEU A 17 -3.88 -1.74 -10.90
CA LEU A 17 -5.06 -2.57 -11.15
C LEU A 17 -4.71 -3.97 -11.65
N ASN A 18 -3.60 -4.11 -12.39
CA ASN A 18 -3.12 -5.41 -12.83
C ASN A 18 -2.60 -6.26 -11.65
N LEU A 19 -1.97 -5.65 -10.64
CA LEU A 19 -1.61 -6.37 -9.40
C LEU A 19 -2.83 -6.96 -8.69
N LEU A 20 -3.98 -6.27 -8.73
CA LEU A 20 -5.23 -6.80 -8.15
C LEU A 20 -5.85 -7.93 -8.99
N LYS A 21 -5.56 -8.00 -10.30
CA LYS A 21 -6.11 -9.05 -11.17
C LYS A 21 -5.38 -10.38 -11.05
N GLU A 22 -4.16 -10.41 -10.53
CA GLU A 22 -3.42 -11.65 -10.30
C GLU A 22 -4.06 -12.46 -9.17
N ASP A 23 -4.69 -13.58 -9.50
CA ASP A 23 -5.47 -14.41 -8.55
C ASP A 23 -4.61 -15.07 -7.46
N ALA A 24 -3.34 -15.31 -7.72
CA ALA A 24 -2.35 -15.80 -6.75
C ALA A 24 -0.98 -15.22 -7.10
N PRO A 25 -0.59 -14.07 -6.56
CA PRO A 25 0.77 -13.60 -6.73
C PRO A 25 1.71 -14.64 -6.11
N SER A 26 2.57 -15.21 -6.93
CA SER A 26 3.63 -16.13 -6.48
C SER A 26 4.64 -15.45 -5.56
N GLN A 27 4.58 -14.13 -5.46
CA GLN A 27 5.46 -13.28 -4.66
C GLN A 27 4.68 -12.17 -3.96
N PHE A 28 5.20 -11.72 -2.81
CA PHE A 28 4.72 -10.51 -2.15
C PHE A 28 5.05 -9.29 -3.00
N HIS A 29 4.06 -8.42 -3.20
CA HIS A 29 4.28 -7.12 -3.80
C HIS A 29 4.23 -6.03 -2.72
N ILE A 30 5.31 -5.28 -2.60
CA ILE A 30 5.40 -4.11 -1.73
C ILE A 30 5.20 -2.88 -2.59
N VAL A 31 4.08 -2.20 -2.37
CA VAL A 31 3.76 -0.94 -3.04
C VAL A 31 3.78 0.22 -2.05
N SER A 32 4.14 1.40 -2.51
CA SER A 32 4.13 2.61 -1.68
C SER A 32 3.64 3.81 -2.48
N PHE A 33 3.09 4.79 -1.75
CA PHE A 33 2.59 6.03 -2.33
C PHE A 33 3.55 7.16 -1.95
N VAL A 34 4.02 7.88 -2.96
CA VAL A 34 5.08 8.86 -2.80
C VAL A 34 4.59 10.26 -3.16
N ASN A 35 4.74 11.20 -2.23
CA ASN A 35 4.55 12.62 -2.44
C ASN A 35 5.90 13.34 -2.57
N PRO A 36 5.96 14.66 -2.89
CA PRO A 36 7.23 15.37 -3.07
C PRO A 36 8.15 15.31 -1.86
N PHE A 37 7.61 15.32 -0.64
CA PHE A 37 8.41 15.24 0.57
C PHE A 37 9.03 13.84 0.74
N SER A 38 8.22 12.79 0.68
CA SER A 38 8.70 11.41 0.79
C SER A 38 9.62 11.02 -0.38
N TYR A 39 9.44 11.60 -1.57
CA TYR A 39 10.36 11.43 -2.69
C TYR A 39 11.79 11.88 -2.32
N ILE A 40 11.93 13.08 -1.73
CA ILE A 40 13.24 13.60 -1.28
C ILE A 40 13.84 12.73 -0.17
N GLU A 41 13.02 12.27 0.78
CA GLU A 41 13.48 11.39 1.87
C GLU A 41 13.95 10.02 1.36
N LEU A 42 13.25 9.42 0.40
CA LEU A 42 13.64 8.16 -0.24
C LEU A 42 15.02 8.28 -0.94
N LEU A 43 15.30 9.40 -1.57
CA LEU A 43 16.61 9.62 -2.20
C LEU A 43 17.78 9.60 -1.19
N LYS A 44 17.51 9.88 0.08
CA LYS A 44 18.51 9.79 1.17
C LYS A 44 18.68 8.35 1.68
N SER A 45 17.72 7.46 1.37
CA SER A 45 17.66 6.09 1.89
C SER A 45 17.45 5.06 0.77
N PRO A 46 18.46 4.80 -0.07
CA PRO A 46 18.33 3.92 -1.24
C PRO A 46 17.81 2.50 -0.93
N ALA A 47 18.20 1.95 0.24
CA ALA A 47 17.74 0.63 0.65
C ALA A 47 16.20 0.54 0.77
N LEU A 48 15.51 1.66 1.03
CA LEU A 48 14.05 1.70 1.02
C LEU A 48 13.51 1.67 -0.41
N ILE A 49 14.21 2.27 -1.37
CA ILE A 49 13.82 2.20 -2.79
C ILE A 49 13.94 0.76 -3.29
N ASP A 50 15.03 0.08 -2.92
CA ASP A 50 15.28 -1.32 -3.33
C ASP A 50 14.23 -2.26 -2.76
N GLY A 51 13.78 -2.02 -1.52
CA GLY A 51 12.81 -2.84 -0.80
C GLY A 51 11.34 -2.67 -1.25
N VAL A 52 11.03 -1.75 -2.16
CA VAL A 52 9.68 -1.51 -2.68
C VAL A 52 9.63 -1.87 -4.16
N ASP A 53 8.63 -2.65 -4.57
CA ASP A 53 8.50 -3.10 -5.96
C ASP A 53 7.96 -1.99 -6.88
N SER A 54 6.97 -1.23 -6.39
CA SER A 54 6.36 -0.14 -7.18
C SER A 54 5.99 1.04 -6.29
N PHE A 55 6.20 2.24 -6.83
CA PHE A 55 5.72 3.49 -6.24
C PHE A 55 4.60 4.09 -7.07
N PHE A 56 3.70 4.81 -6.43
CA PHE A 56 2.62 5.54 -7.08
C PHE A 56 2.63 7.00 -6.64
N ALA A 57 2.42 7.91 -7.59
CA ALA A 57 2.49 9.35 -7.34
C ALA A 57 1.28 9.83 -6.52
N ASP A 58 1.49 10.11 -5.25
CA ASP A 58 0.50 10.76 -4.39
C ASP A 58 0.70 12.28 -4.39
N GLY A 59 -0.25 12.96 -4.96
CA GLY A 59 -0.23 14.41 -5.06
C GLY A 59 0.03 14.94 -6.48
N ALA A 60 -0.69 16.02 -6.79
CA ALA A 60 -0.67 16.64 -8.12
C ALA A 60 0.72 17.16 -8.52
N LEU A 61 1.48 17.65 -7.54
CA LEU A 61 2.79 18.25 -7.80
C LEU A 61 3.79 17.21 -8.32
N LEU A 62 3.94 16.07 -7.63
CA LEU A 62 4.83 14.99 -8.07
C LEU A 62 4.42 14.45 -9.43
N ARG A 63 3.10 14.18 -9.63
CA ARG A 63 2.57 13.76 -10.92
C ARG A 63 2.94 14.75 -12.03
N THR A 64 2.80 16.05 -11.79
CA THR A 64 3.06 17.07 -12.80
C THR A 64 4.54 17.10 -13.18
N PHE A 65 5.43 17.09 -12.20
CA PHE A 65 6.88 17.04 -12.47
C PHE A 65 7.29 15.73 -13.14
N HIS A 66 6.80 14.59 -12.66
CA HIS A 66 7.10 13.31 -13.29
C HIS A 66 6.69 13.32 -14.76
N ASN A 67 5.46 13.74 -15.09
CA ASN A 67 4.95 13.76 -16.46
C ASN A 67 5.66 14.79 -17.37
N LEU A 68 6.23 15.84 -16.77
CA LEU A 68 7.02 16.81 -17.51
C LEU A 68 8.39 16.22 -17.92
N PHE A 69 9.04 15.50 -17.00
CA PHE A 69 10.36 14.91 -17.25
C PHE A 69 10.30 13.57 -17.98
N TYR A 70 9.18 12.84 -17.86
CA TYR A 70 8.97 11.52 -18.47
C TYR A 70 7.69 11.49 -19.33
N PRO A 71 7.63 12.24 -20.44
CA PRO A 71 6.41 12.38 -21.26
C PRO A 71 5.94 11.07 -21.90
N SER A 72 6.83 10.10 -22.08
CA SER A 72 6.52 8.76 -22.59
C SER A 72 6.06 7.77 -21.51
N ASN A 73 6.17 8.13 -20.23
CA ASN A 73 5.77 7.31 -19.09
C ASN A 73 4.94 8.16 -18.12
N LYS A 74 3.81 8.66 -18.63
CA LYS A 74 2.91 9.50 -17.81
C LYS A 74 2.19 8.67 -16.77
N VAL A 75 2.07 9.25 -15.58
CA VAL A 75 1.36 8.65 -14.44
C VAL A 75 0.21 9.54 -13.99
N GLU A 76 -0.83 8.95 -13.42
CA GLU A 76 -1.91 9.64 -12.74
C GLU A 76 -1.57 9.83 -11.25
N ARG A 77 -2.33 10.71 -10.57
CA ARG A 77 -2.33 10.73 -9.11
C ARG A 77 -2.97 9.44 -8.60
N LEU A 78 -2.26 8.74 -7.73
CA LEU A 78 -2.78 7.57 -7.06
C LEU A 78 -2.43 7.62 -5.57
N SER A 79 -3.42 7.45 -4.71
CA SER A 79 -3.25 7.41 -3.25
C SER A 79 -4.17 6.36 -2.64
N PHE A 80 -3.77 5.80 -1.50
CA PHE A 80 -4.61 4.86 -0.78
C PHE A 80 -5.59 5.62 0.13
N ASP A 81 -6.55 6.27 -0.49
CA ASP A 81 -7.66 6.95 0.17
C ASP A 81 -8.98 6.69 -0.56
N PHE A 82 -10.10 7.05 0.07
CA PHE A 82 -11.45 6.84 -0.47
C PHE A 82 -11.79 7.73 -1.68
N SER A 83 -10.98 8.73 -1.99
CA SER A 83 -11.10 9.51 -3.22
C SER A 83 -10.31 8.92 -4.40
N SER A 84 -9.55 7.84 -4.16
CA SER A 84 -8.71 7.19 -5.17
C SER A 84 -8.94 5.68 -5.19
N ILE A 85 -8.02 4.85 -4.65
CA ILE A 85 -8.05 3.39 -4.87
C ILE A 85 -8.56 2.57 -3.69
N ALA A 86 -8.84 3.16 -2.53
CA ALA A 86 -9.24 2.37 -1.37
C ALA A 86 -10.54 1.58 -1.62
N HIS A 87 -11.50 2.17 -2.35
CA HIS A 87 -12.71 1.47 -2.75
C HIS A 87 -12.43 0.25 -3.63
N ASP A 88 -11.56 0.41 -4.64
CA ASP A 88 -11.21 -0.67 -5.57
C ASP A 88 -10.56 -1.83 -4.82
N VAL A 89 -9.63 -1.53 -3.90
CA VAL A 89 -8.92 -2.54 -3.09
C VAL A 89 -9.86 -3.26 -2.15
N PHE A 90 -10.69 -2.54 -1.39
CA PHE A 90 -11.60 -3.18 -0.43
C PHE A 90 -12.68 -4.01 -1.11
N ASN A 91 -13.23 -3.56 -2.23
CA ASN A 91 -14.15 -4.35 -3.05
C ASN A 91 -13.47 -5.61 -3.56
N TRP A 92 -12.27 -5.49 -4.14
CA TRP A 92 -11.50 -6.64 -4.59
C TRP A 92 -11.22 -7.65 -3.46
N CYS A 93 -10.79 -7.15 -2.27
CA CYS A 93 -10.56 -8.00 -1.11
C CYS A 93 -11.84 -8.73 -0.68
N GLN A 94 -12.99 -8.06 -0.70
CA GLN A 94 -14.28 -8.65 -0.36
C GLN A 94 -14.70 -9.70 -1.39
N ASP A 95 -14.65 -9.37 -2.68
CA ASP A 95 -15.07 -10.25 -3.78
C ASP A 95 -14.20 -11.51 -3.89
N LYS A 96 -12.91 -11.37 -3.62
CA LYS A 96 -11.93 -12.47 -3.64
C LYS A 96 -11.74 -13.14 -2.27
N ASN A 97 -12.56 -12.77 -1.27
CA ASN A 97 -12.46 -13.27 0.11
C ASN A 97 -11.03 -13.19 0.69
N LYS A 98 -10.32 -12.10 0.38
CA LYS A 98 -8.96 -11.89 0.89
C LYS A 98 -9.00 -11.42 2.33
N LYS A 99 -8.03 -11.88 3.12
CA LYS A 99 -7.83 -11.40 4.49
C LYS A 99 -7.06 -10.09 4.47
N VAL A 100 -7.54 -9.13 5.24
CA VAL A 100 -6.94 -7.80 5.36
C VAL A 100 -6.38 -7.61 6.75
N ALA A 101 -5.15 -7.10 6.85
CA ALA A 101 -4.58 -6.56 8.07
C ALA A 101 -4.49 -5.04 7.93
N LEU A 102 -5.03 -4.30 8.91
CA LEU A 102 -4.99 -2.84 8.94
C LEU A 102 -4.04 -2.40 10.07
N ILE A 103 -3.00 -1.67 9.71
CA ILE A 103 -2.00 -1.17 10.67
C ILE A 103 -1.80 0.32 10.42
N GLY A 104 -2.08 1.15 11.41
CA GLY A 104 -1.88 2.60 11.27
C GLY A 104 -2.69 3.42 12.28
N GLY A 105 -2.38 4.72 12.36
CA GLY A 105 -3.02 5.64 13.29
C GLY A 105 -2.74 5.35 14.75
N GLU A 106 -3.45 6.02 15.64
CA GLU A 106 -3.49 5.70 17.07
C GLU A 106 -4.47 4.56 17.36
N ALA A 107 -4.40 3.96 18.56
CA ALA A 107 -5.26 2.83 18.95
C ALA A 107 -6.77 3.17 18.87
N SER A 108 -7.15 4.40 19.19
CA SER A 108 -8.53 4.89 19.05
C SER A 108 -8.92 5.06 17.59
N GLU A 109 -8.02 5.57 16.75
CA GLU A 109 -8.26 5.85 15.33
C GLU A 109 -8.43 4.55 14.54
N ILE A 110 -7.56 3.56 14.74
CA ILE A 110 -7.67 2.28 14.03
C ILE A 110 -8.95 1.54 14.39
N THR A 111 -9.41 1.65 15.63
CA THR A 111 -10.68 1.05 16.07
C THR A 111 -11.87 1.67 15.33
N VAL A 112 -11.91 3.00 15.23
CA VAL A 112 -12.94 3.73 14.46
C VAL A 112 -12.85 3.42 12.97
N ALA A 113 -11.62 3.38 12.41
CA ALA A 113 -11.41 3.05 11.01
C ALA A 113 -11.93 1.65 10.65
N VAL A 114 -11.60 0.63 11.45
CA VAL A 114 -12.10 -0.74 11.28
C VAL A 114 -13.64 -0.78 11.32
N HIS A 115 -14.26 -0.09 12.29
CA HIS A 115 -15.71 -0.02 12.39
C HIS A 115 -16.34 0.61 11.14
N ASN A 116 -15.81 1.71 10.67
CA ASN A 116 -16.33 2.41 9.48
C ASN A 116 -16.11 1.60 8.19
N ILE A 117 -14.95 0.97 8.04
CA ILE A 117 -14.67 0.10 6.89
C ILE A 117 -15.64 -1.09 6.88
N LYS A 118 -15.90 -1.73 8.03
CA LYS A 118 -16.88 -2.83 8.12
C LYS A 118 -18.32 -2.40 7.82
N LYS A 119 -18.68 -1.15 8.10
CA LYS A 119 -19.99 -0.61 7.67
C LYS A 119 -20.10 -0.48 6.15
N LEU A 120 -19.02 -0.05 5.49
CA LEU A 120 -18.99 0.14 4.03
C LEU A 120 -18.82 -1.21 3.28
N TYR A 121 -18.09 -2.15 3.90
CA TYR A 121 -17.74 -3.45 3.33
C TYR A 121 -18.06 -4.57 4.33
N PRO A 122 -19.35 -4.93 4.50
CA PRO A 122 -19.76 -5.87 5.54
C PRO A 122 -19.19 -7.28 5.42
N ALA A 123 -18.86 -7.73 4.21
CA ALA A 123 -18.28 -9.03 3.94
C ALA A 123 -16.73 -9.01 3.92
N LEU A 124 -16.10 -7.85 4.15
CA LEU A 124 -14.65 -7.75 4.18
C LEU A 124 -14.05 -8.47 5.40
N ASN A 125 -13.15 -9.41 5.15
CA ASN A 125 -12.47 -10.17 6.20
C ASN A 125 -11.27 -9.38 6.76
N ILE A 126 -11.51 -8.51 7.76
CA ILE A 126 -10.43 -7.84 8.51
C ILE A 126 -9.95 -8.83 9.58
N ALA A 127 -8.88 -9.56 9.27
CA ALA A 127 -8.32 -10.59 10.12
C ALA A 127 -7.44 -10.06 11.26
N TYR A 128 -6.88 -8.87 11.09
CA TYR A 128 -6.01 -8.24 12.09
C TYR A 128 -6.04 -6.72 12.00
N SER A 129 -5.94 -6.04 13.13
CA SER A 129 -5.73 -4.58 13.16
C SER A 129 -4.83 -4.19 14.33
N HIS A 130 -3.99 -3.17 14.14
CA HIS A 130 -3.07 -2.66 15.16
C HIS A 130 -2.80 -1.17 14.89
N ASP A 131 -2.47 -0.42 15.94
CA ASP A 131 -1.98 0.95 15.76
C ASP A 131 -0.63 0.99 15.01
N GLY A 132 -0.29 2.15 14.45
CA GLY A 132 0.92 2.33 13.66
C GLY A 132 2.19 2.62 14.47
N TYR A 133 2.09 2.79 15.80
CA TYR A 133 3.20 3.21 16.66
C TYR A 133 4.03 2.03 17.16
N VAL A 134 4.50 1.18 16.24
CA VAL A 134 5.32 0.01 16.53
C VAL A 134 6.77 0.44 16.79
N LYS A 135 7.03 0.99 17.98
CA LYS A 135 8.35 1.57 18.34
C LYS A 135 9.36 0.51 18.81
N ASP A 136 8.89 -0.63 19.31
CA ASP A 136 9.72 -1.69 19.87
C ASP A 136 9.88 -2.84 18.88
N LYS A 137 11.12 -3.37 18.73
CA LYS A 137 11.41 -4.55 17.91
C LYS A 137 10.61 -5.78 18.35
N LYS A 138 10.27 -5.90 19.64
CA LYS A 138 9.45 -6.99 20.17
C LYS A 138 8.02 -6.88 19.67
N ILE A 139 7.41 -5.68 19.77
CA ILE A 139 6.06 -5.39 19.25
C ILE A 139 6.03 -5.58 17.73
N CYS A 140 7.07 -5.12 17.00
CA CYS A 140 7.18 -5.33 15.57
C CYS A 140 7.17 -6.82 15.18
N LYS A 141 7.88 -7.68 15.93
CA LYS A 141 7.86 -9.14 15.72
C LYS A 141 6.48 -9.74 16.03
N GLU A 142 5.83 -9.27 17.09
CA GLU A 142 4.49 -9.73 17.49
C GLU A 142 3.46 -9.37 16.42
N VAL A 143 3.41 -8.11 15.95
CA VAL A 143 2.54 -7.67 14.88
C VAL A 143 2.78 -8.50 13.62
N LYS A 144 4.04 -8.70 13.22
CA LYS A 144 4.40 -9.54 12.07
C LYS A 144 3.89 -10.97 12.22
N ASN A 145 4.08 -11.59 13.38
CA ASN A 145 3.61 -12.94 13.65
C ASN A 145 2.08 -13.04 13.61
N ASN A 146 1.37 -12.06 14.17
CA ASN A 146 -0.08 -12.03 14.16
C ASN A 146 -0.64 -11.88 12.73
N VAL A 147 -0.01 -11.04 11.89
CA VAL A 147 -0.36 -10.93 10.46
C VAL A 147 -0.13 -12.25 9.74
N ILE A 148 1.01 -12.92 9.98
CA ILE A 148 1.31 -14.22 9.35
C ILE A 148 0.34 -15.31 9.83
N ASN A 149 0.08 -15.40 11.13
CA ASN A 149 -0.81 -16.39 11.73
C ASN A 149 -2.30 -16.16 11.39
N SER A 150 -2.67 -14.96 10.94
CA SER A 150 -4.01 -14.69 10.42
C SER A 150 -4.27 -15.32 9.04
N LYS A 151 -3.23 -15.86 8.37
CA LYS A 151 -3.38 -16.69 7.18
C LYS A 151 -4.04 -18.01 7.57
N ASN A 152 -4.95 -18.53 6.72
CA ASN A 152 -5.54 -19.85 6.95
C ASN A 152 -4.48 -20.93 6.85
N PRO A 153 -4.54 -21.98 7.71
CA PRO A 153 -3.68 -23.16 7.57
C PRO A 153 -3.90 -23.93 6.25
N ASN A 154 -4.96 -23.63 5.50
CA ASN A 154 -5.30 -24.30 4.23
C ASN A 154 -4.85 -23.51 2.98
N ASP A 155 -4.11 -22.42 3.11
CA ASP A 155 -3.57 -21.62 1.99
C ASP A 155 -2.12 -22.06 1.65
N GLN A 156 -1.74 -23.33 1.90
CA GLN A 156 -0.48 -23.93 1.46
C GLN A 156 -0.66 -24.74 0.19
#